data_0391292c39c3450a79f2817289e93aee
#
_entry.id   0391292c39c3450a79f2817289e93aee
#
_cell.length_a   1.000
_cell.length_b   1.000
_cell.length_c   1.000
_cell.angle_alpha   90.00
_cell.angle_beta   90.00
_cell.angle_gamma   90.00
#
_symmetry.space_group_name_H-M   'P 1'
#
loop_
_entity.id
_entity.type
_entity.pdbx_description
1 polymer ?
#
loop_
_entity_poly.entity_id
_entity_poly.type
_entity_poly.pdbx_seq_one_letter_code
_entity_poly.pdbx_strand_id
1 'polypeptide(L)'
;MTRSEVSRCFCISETALSSYESSGLVICQRDANGEPVYQERDVQLVGLVSTLLDSGMERETLRRYLSLRGAPSDTRTEQVRLLRQHRAKLLDNLHGWQTALENIDYLIHETEKGRKNK
;
A
#
# COMPACT_ATOMS: atom_id res chain seq x y z
N MET A 1 14.16 10.47 13.12
CA MET A 1 13.61 9.30 13.84
C MET A 1 14.40 8.05 13.48
N THR A 2 14.51 7.14 14.42
CA THR A 2 15.10 5.82 14.17
C THR A 2 14.04 4.90 13.52
N ARG A 3 14.51 3.75 12.99
CA ARG A 3 13.59 2.74 12.43
C ARG A 3 12.57 2.30 13.47
N SER A 4 13.02 2.05 14.69
CA SER A 4 12.16 1.63 15.80
C SER A 4 11.08 2.67 16.12
N GLU A 5 11.45 3.95 16.13
CA GLU A 5 10.51 5.05 16.39
C GLU A 5 9.46 5.16 15.28
N VAL A 6 9.88 5.07 14.01
CA VAL A 6 8.96 5.11 12.88
C VAL A 6 8.00 3.91 12.93
N SER A 7 8.53 2.74 13.24
CA SER A 7 7.71 1.51 13.37
C SER A 7 6.59 1.71 14.40
N ARG A 8 6.93 2.25 15.57
CA ARG A 8 5.94 2.47 16.64
C ARG A 8 4.93 3.55 16.29
N CYS A 9 5.40 4.67 15.73
CA CYS A 9 4.52 5.82 15.47
C CYS A 9 3.51 5.55 14.35
N PHE A 10 3.85 4.73 13.37
CA PHE A 10 3.04 4.54 12.18
C PHE A 10 2.50 3.12 12.03
N CYS A 11 2.71 2.28 13.03
CA CYS A 11 2.25 0.89 13.04
C CYS A 11 2.73 0.10 11.81
N ILE A 12 3.97 0.35 11.40
CA ILE A 12 4.63 -0.35 10.30
C ILE A 12 5.73 -1.21 10.89
N SER A 13 5.78 -2.50 10.55
CA SER A 13 6.79 -3.39 11.12
C SER A 13 8.21 -2.95 10.68
N GLU A 14 9.20 -3.21 11.54
CA GLU A 14 10.59 -2.93 11.21
C GLU A 14 11.05 -3.76 10.00
N THR A 15 10.51 -4.97 9.86
CA THR A 15 10.74 -5.82 8.69
C THR A 15 10.27 -5.13 7.40
N ALA A 16 9.08 -4.54 7.41
CA ALA A 16 8.55 -3.80 6.27
C ALA A 16 9.42 -2.59 5.95
N LEU A 17 9.82 -1.81 6.96
CA LEU A 17 10.71 -0.66 6.77
C LEU A 17 12.05 -1.08 6.16
N SER A 18 12.63 -2.16 6.66
CA SER A 18 13.87 -2.72 6.12
C SER A 18 13.70 -3.15 4.66
N SER A 19 12.56 -3.75 4.34
CA SER A 19 12.23 -4.15 2.96
C SER A 19 12.13 -2.95 2.02
N TYR A 20 11.55 -1.85 2.48
CA TYR A 20 11.46 -0.61 1.68
C TYR A 20 12.84 -0.05 1.37
N GLU A 21 13.74 -0.06 2.34
CA GLU A 21 15.12 0.38 2.14
C GLU A 21 15.86 -0.55 1.18
N SER A 22 15.77 -1.86 1.39
CA SER A 22 16.45 -2.87 0.57
C SER A 22 16.02 -2.82 -0.89
N SER A 23 14.75 -2.53 -1.14
CA SER A 23 14.21 -2.46 -2.49
C SER A 23 14.41 -1.09 -3.14
N GLY A 24 14.98 -0.11 -2.42
CA GLY A 24 15.22 1.24 -2.94
C GLY A 24 13.99 2.13 -2.99
N LEU A 25 12.88 1.71 -2.38
CA LEU A 25 11.66 2.53 -2.33
C LEU A 25 11.84 3.71 -1.38
N VAL A 26 12.59 3.52 -0.31
CA VAL A 26 12.91 4.57 0.66
C VAL A 26 14.43 4.59 0.82
N ILE A 27 15.03 5.77 0.65
CA ILE A 27 16.47 5.97 0.84
C ILE A 27 16.61 6.98 1.97
N CYS A 28 17.23 6.56 3.07
CA CYS A 28 17.46 7.43 4.21
C CYS A 28 18.94 7.51 4.55
N GLN A 29 19.31 8.55 5.28
CA GLN A 29 20.68 8.72 5.76
C GLN A 29 20.96 7.72 6.88
N ARG A 30 22.24 7.51 7.16
CA ARG A 30 22.69 6.63 8.23
C ARG A 30 23.50 7.42 9.25
N ASP A 31 23.39 7.01 10.51
CA ASP A 31 24.18 7.61 11.58
C ASP A 31 25.60 7.01 11.62
N ALA A 32 26.38 7.42 12.62
CA ALA A 32 27.75 6.97 12.80
C ALA A 32 27.85 5.44 13.00
N ASN A 33 26.78 4.81 13.49
CA ASN A 33 26.71 3.35 13.71
C ASN A 33 26.16 2.59 12.51
N GLY A 34 25.91 3.26 11.40
CA GLY A 34 25.34 2.64 10.20
C GLY A 34 23.84 2.38 10.27
N GLU A 35 23.17 2.88 11.30
CA GLU A 35 21.74 2.71 11.45
C GLU A 35 20.97 3.78 10.66
N PRO A 36 19.82 3.42 10.06
CA PRO A 36 19.05 4.38 9.28
C PRO A 36 18.44 5.47 10.16
N VAL A 37 18.46 6.71 9.67
CA VAL A 37 17.84 7.86 10.31
C VAL A 37 16.81 8.44 9.36
N TYR A 38 15.55 8.51 9.82
CA TYR A 38 14.42 8.98 9.02
C TYR A 38 14.19 10.45 9.30
N GLN A 39 14.31 11.27 8.26
CA GLN A 39 13.95 12.68 8.30
C GLN A 39 12.45 12.82 8.04
N GLU A 40 11.90 14.02 8.23
CA GLU A 40 10.46 14.25 8.03
C GLU A 40 9.99 13.82 6.63
N ARG A 41 10.74 14.17 5.60
CA ARG A 41 10.41 13.78 4.23
C ARG A 41 10.43 12.25 4.04
N ASP A 42 11.34 11.56 4.75
CA ASP A 42 11.44 10.10 4.69
C ASP A 42 10.23 9.46 5.37
N VAL A 43 9.80 10.03 6.47
CA VAL A 43 8.60 9.57 7.20
C VAL A 43 7.35 9.73 6.32
N GLN A 44 7.21 10.87 5.64
CA GLN A 44 6.10 11.10 4.72
C GLN A 44 6.14 10.10 3.57
N LEU A 45 7.31 9.82 3.03
CA LEU A 45 7.50 8.85 1.96
C LEU A 45 7.14 7.43 2.42
N VAL A 46 7.55 7.06 3.63
CA VAL A 46 7.20 5.77 4.23
C VAL A 46 5.68 5.61 4.31
N GLY A 47 4.99 6.66 4.76
CA GLY A 47 3.52 6.66 4.83
C GLY A 47 2.88 6.44 3.47
N LEU A 48 3.38 7.12 2.45
CA LEU A 48 2.89 6.98 1.08
C LEU A 48 3.15 5.58 0.53
N VAL A 49 4.36 5.07 0.68
CA VAL A 49 4.75 3.73 0.23
C VAL A 49 3.89 2.67 0.91
N SER A 50 3.73 2.77 2.22
CA SER A 50 2.91 1.83 3.00
C SER A 50 1.47 1.83 2.51
N THR A 51 0.87 3.01 2.33
CA THR A 51 -0.51 3.14 1.86
C THR A 51 -0.71 2.50 0.50
N LEU A 52 0.19 2.76 -0.44
CA LEU A 52 0.06 2.23 -1.81
C LEU A 52 0.29 0.72 -1.86
N LEU A 53 1.29 0.20 -1.13
CA LEU A 53 1.53 -1.24 -1.07
C LEU A 53 0.38 -1.97 -0.38
N ASP A 54 -0.16 -1.41 0.70
CA ASP A 54 -1.30 -2.00 1.42
C ASP A 54 -2.56 -2.06 0.55
N SER A 55 -2.71 -1.14 -0.38
CA SER A 55 -3.81 -1.15 -1.34
C SER A 55 -3.59 -2.13 -2.50
N GLY A 56 -2.47 -2.85 -2.51
CA GLY A 56 -2.18 -3.85 -3.53
C GLY A 56 -1.43 -3.34 -4.75
N MET A 57 -0.87 -2.13 -4.70
CA MET A 57 -0.05 -1.65 -5.81
C MET A 57 1.23 -2.49 -5.92
N GLU A 58 1.56 -2.90 -7.13
CA GLU A 58 2.79 -3.64 -7.39
C GLU A 58 4.02 -2.76 -7.16
N ARG A 59 5.10 -3.35 -6.66
CA ARG A 59 6.34 -2.62 -6.35
C ARG A 59 6.92 -1.93 -7.57
N GLU A 60 6.83 -2.54 -8.73
CA GLU A 60 7.32 -1.97 -9.99
C GLU A 60 6.56 -0.70 -10.36
N THR A 61 5.23 -0.74 -10.25
CA THR A 61 4.37 0.42 -10.50
C THR A 61 4.66 1.52 -9.49
N LEU A 62 4.86 1.16 -8.24
CA LEU A 62 5.19 2.11 -7.17
C LEU A 62 6.53 2.81 -7.45
N ARG A 63 7.55 2.06 -7.86
CA ARG A 63 8.85 2.64 -8.23
C ARG A 63 8.70 3.68 -9.33
N ARG A 64 7.93 3.33 -10.36
CA ARG A 64 7.66 4.24 -11.46
C ARG A 64 6.96 5.51 -10.98
N TYR A 65 5.96 5.35 -10.13
CA TYR A 65 5.24 6.48 -9.54
C TYR A 65 6.17 7.37 -8.73
N LEU A 66 7.00 6.80 -7.87
CA LEU A 66 7.95 7.56 -7.06
C LEU A 66 9.00 8.27 -7.92
N SER A 67 9.47 7.62 -8.98
CA SER A 67 10.39 8.22 -9.94
C SER A 67 9.77 9.45 -10.60
N LEU A 68 8.51 9.37 -10.99
CA LEU A 68 7.79 10.50 -11.58
C LEU A 68 7.62 11.65 -10.56
N ARG A 69 7.31 11.33 -9.32
CA ARG A 69 7.17 12.35 -8.27
C ARG A 69 8.49 13.10 -8.02
N GLY A 70 9.61 12.40 -8.10
CA GLY A 70 10.93 12.98 -7.86
C GLY A 70 11.57 13.63 -9.08
N ALA A 71 10.93 13.58 -10.23
CA ALA A 71 11.47 14.13 -11.47
C ALA A 71 11.50 15.67 -11.41
N PRO A 72 12.54 16.32 -12.01
CA PRO A 72 12.62 17.78 -12.02
C PRO A 72 11.60 18.45 -12.94
N SER A 73 11.04 17.70 -13.90
CA SER A 73 9.99 18.20 -14.81
C SER A 73 8.60 17.96 -14.22
N ASP A 74 7.59 18.59 -14.82
CA ASP A 74 6.20 18.40 -14.41
C ASP A 74 5.66 17.09 -14.98
N THR A 75 5.49 16.10 -14.10
CA THR A 75 5.01 14.76 -14.46
C THR A 75 3.63 14.47 -13.85
N ARG A 76 2.89 15.50 -13.42
CA ARG A 76 1.60 15.32 -12.74
C ARG A 76 0.59 14.54 -13.56
N THR A 77 0.52 14.76 -14.84
CA THR A 77 -0.41 14.03 -15.73
C THR A 77 -0.12 12.53 -15.72
N GLU A 78 1.15 12.16 -15.76
CA GLU A 78 1.57 10.76 -15.75
C GLU A 78 1.35 10.13 -14.38
N GLN A 79 1.61 10.89 -13.30
CA GLN A 79 1.33 10.45 -11.93
C GLN A 79 -0.16 10.14 -11.77
N VAL A 80 -1.02 11.03 -12.21
CA VAL A 80 -2.47 10.84 -12.14
C VAL A 80 -2.91 9.63 -12.95
N ARG A 81 -2.31 9.40 -14.11
CA ARG A 81 -2.62 8.23 -14.94
C ARG A 81 -2.35 6.93 -14.18
N LEU A 82 -1.19 6.82 -13.54
CA LEU A 82 -0.84 5.62 -12.76
C LEU A 82 -1.80 5.42 -11.59
N LEU A 83 -2.13 6.50 -10.88
CA LEU A 83 -3.06 6.42 -9.75
C LEU A 83 -4.47 6.04 -10.21
N ARG A 84 -4.94 6.56 -11.33
CA ARG A 84 -6.25 6.21 -11.87
C ARG A 84 -6.31 4.76 -12.35
N GLN A 85 -5.24 4.25 -12.93
CA GLN A 85 -5.17 2.83 -13.31
C GLN A 85 -5.26 1.93 -12.08
N HIS A 86 -4.56 2.29 -11.02
CA HIS A 86 -4.63 1.54 -9.77
C HIS A 86 -6.02 1.63 -9.14
N ARG A 87 -6.62 2.83 -9.16
CA ARG A 87 -7.98 3.03 -8.68
C ARG A 87 -8.98 2.14 -9.41
N ALA A 88 -8.85 2.02 -10.73
CA ALA A 88 -9.72 1.15 -11.52
C ALA A 88 -9.61 -0.31 -11.08
N LYS A 89 -8.39 -0.79 -10.82
CA LYS A 89 -8.18 -2.14 -10.30
C LYS A 89 -8.83 -2.35 -8.94
N LEU A 90 -8.75 -1.34 -8.07
CA LEU A 90 -9.39 -1.40 -6.75
C LEU A 90 -10.92 -1.48 -6.88
N LEU A 91 -11.51 -0.75 -7.82
CA LEU A 91 -12.95 -0.81 -8.08
C LEU A 91 -13.37 -2.19 -8.58
N ASP A 92 -12.59 -2.79 -9.48
CA ASP A 92 -12.85 -4.14 -9.96
C ASP A 92 -12.79 -5.16 -8.81
N ASN A 93 -11.81 -5.02 -7.92
CA ASN A 93 -11.69 -5.88 -6.75
C ASN A 93 -12.88 -5.69 -5.81
N LEU A 94 -13.32 -4.45 -5.61
CA LEU A 94 -14.46 -4.14 -4.77
C LEU A 94 -15.74 -4.81 -5.32
N HIS A 95 -15.98 -4.71 -6.63
CA HIS A 95 -17.12 -5.36 -7.27
C HIS A 95 -17.07 -6.87 -7.10
N GLY A 96 -15.88 -7.47 -7.24
CA GLY A 96 -15.68 -8.90 -7.01
C GLY A 96 -16.03 -9.31 -5.59
N TRP A 97 -15.62 -8.50 -4.61
CA TRP A 97 -15.96 -8.75 -3.20
C TRP A 97 -17.46 -8.60 -2.93
N GLN A 98 -18.11 -7.61 -3.55
CA GLN A 98 -19.56 -7.45 -3.43
C GLN A 98 -20.31 -8.67 -3.98
N THR A 99 -19.89 -9.16 -5.13
CA THR A 99 -20.48 -10.38 -5.73
C THR A 99 -20.28 -11.59 -4.82
N ALA A 100 -19.08 -11.72 -4.24
CA ALA A 100 -18.79 -12.81 -3.31
C ALA A 100 -19.68 -12.76 -2.07
N LEU A 101 -19.88 -11.56 -1.51
CA LEU A 101 -20.79 -11.38 -0.37
C LEU A 101 -22.22 -11.76 -0.72
N GLU A 102 -22.72 -11.35 -1.88
CA GLU A 102 -24.06 -11.70 -2.34
C GLU A 102 -24.22 -13.23 -2.47
N ASN A 103 -23.20 -13.90 -3.00
CA ASN A 103 -23.20 -15.36 -3.11
C ASN A 103 -23.23 -16.04 -1.74
N ILE A 104 -22.47 -15.54 -0.79
CA ILE A 104 -22.45 -16.07 0.58
C ILE A 104 -23.82 -15.85 1.25
N ASP A 105 -24.39 -14.67 1.10
CA ASP A 105 -25.70 -14.34 1.65
C ASP A 105 -26.79 -15.25 1.08
N TYR A 106 -26.72 -15.54 -0.20
CA TYR A 106 -27.62 -16.46 -0.86
C TYR A 106 -27.48 -17.89 -0.26
N LEU A 107 -26.26 -18.36 -0.09
CA LEU A 107 -26.00 -19.68 0.50
C LEU A 107 -26.50 -19.77 1.93
N ILE A 108 -26.31 -18.73 2.72
CA ILE A 108 -26.83 -18.65 4.08
C ILE A 108 -28.36 -18.78 4.06
N HIS A 109 -29.01 -18.00 3.22
CA HIS A 109 -30.46 -18.00 3.09
C HIS A 109 -30.99 -19.36 2.68
N GLU A 110 -30.39 -19.98 1.66
CA GLU A 110 -30.79 -21.30 1.18
C GLU A 110 -30.58 -22.39 2.24
N THR A 111 -29.49 -22.31 2.99
CA THR A 111 -29.18 -23.26 4.06
C THR A 111 -30.19 -23.13 5.20
N GLU A 112 -30.51 -21.91 5.60
CA GLU A 112 -31.51 -21.66 6.65
C GLU A 112 -32.89 -22.14 6.22
N LYS A 113 -33.27 -21.89 4.97
CA LYS A 113 -34.52 -22.32 4.38
C LYS A 113 -34.64 -23.86 4.38
N GLY A 114 -33.60 -24.56 3.94
CA GLY A 114 -33.53 -26.01 3.98
C GLY A 114 -33.66 -26.54 5.40
N ARG A 115 -33.09 -25.87 6.38
CA ARG A 115 -33.18 -26.23 7.80
C ARG A 115 -34.61 -26.08 8.33
N LYS A 116 -35.31 -25.01 7.92
CA LYS A 116 -36.70 -24.77 8.32
C LYS A 116 -37.69 -25.78 7.73
N ASN A 117 -37.37 -26.33 6.60
CA ASN A 117 -38.24 -27.27 5.88
C ASN A 117 -38.08 -28.71 6.34
N LYS A 118 -37.23 -28.93 7.32
CA LYS A 118 -37.07 -30.27 7.93
C LYS A 118 -37.99 -30.40 9.19
#